data_f7c05049160217e17a30aae44eb1bec8
#
_entry.id   f7c05049160217e17a30aae44eb1bec8
#
_cell.length_a   1.000
_cell.length_b   1.000
_cell.length_c   1.000
_cell.angle_alpha   90.00
_cell.angle_beta   90.00
_cell.angle_gamma   90.00
#
_symmetry.space_group_name_H-M   'P 1'
#
loop_
_entity.id
_entity.type
_entity.pdbx_description
1 polymer ?
#
loop_
_entity_poly.entity_id
_entity_poly.type
_entity_poly.pdbx_seq_one_letter_code
_entity_poly.pdbx_strand_id
1 'polypeptide(L)'
;MTAVPELTPARFEPEPERFRQVLGHFCTGVTVITTVDEAGPAGFACQSFAALSLDPPLVLFCPSRSSGTWPRIAAAGHFCANVLTGEQSDLARIFGSSGPDKFAGVRWSPSSSGAPVLDGTLTWAGATVEAVHEAGDHYVVLGRVTELGECRAGRPLLFYRGRFDMTAAHSADSPPEVVDTLLAWPRHTDWI
;
A
#
# COMPACT_ATOMS: atom_id res chain seq x y z
N MET A 1 -2.42 -31.85 -1.12
CA MET A 1 -3.05 -30.72 -1.85
C MET A 1 -4.56 -31.01 -1.85
N THR A 2 -5.27 -30.35 -0.95
CA THR A 2 -6.74 -30.49 -0.86
C THR A 2 -7.34 -29.51 -1.87
N ALA A 3 -8.07 -30.01 -2.86
CA ALA A 3 -8.77 -29.18 -3.83
C ALA A 3 -9.80 -28.30 -3.10
N VAL A 4 -9.71 -27.00 -3.29
CA VAL A 4 -10.75 -26.06 -2.86
C VAL A 4 -12.00 -26.39 -3.68
N PRO A 5 -13.17 -26.66 -3.06
CA PRO A 5 -14.38 -26.97 -3.81
C PRO A 5 -14.75 -25.80 -4.73
N GLU A 6 -15.08 -26.13 -5.95
CA GLU A 6 -15.57 -25.20 -6.96
C GLU A 6 -16.98 -24.73 -6.55
N LEU A 7 -17.02 -23.65 -5.78
CA LEU A 7 -18.26 -22.95 -5.46
C LEU A 7 -18.69 -22.20 -6.72
N THR A 8 -19.71 -22.70 -7.42
CA THR A 8 -20.45 -21.93 -8.42
C THR A 8 -21.52 -21.13 -7.67
N PRO A 9 -21.28 -19.88 -7.27
CA PRO A 9 -22.30 -19.08 -6.60
C PRO A 9 -23.32 -18.60 -7.63
N ALA A 10 -24.58 -18.54 -7.26
CA ALA A 10 -25.53 -17.66 -7.94
C ALA A 10 -24.87 -16.28 -8.03
N ARG A 11 -24.75 -15.71 -9.25
CA ARG A 11 -24.08 -14.43 -9.49
C ARG A 11 -24.78 -13.35 -8.66
N PHE A 12 -24.22 -13.04 -7.51
CA PHE A 12 -24.59 -11.86 -6.75
C PHE A 12 -23.79 -10.69 -7.34
N GLU A 13 -24.47 -9.77 -7.99
CA GLU A 13 -23.89 -8.56 -8.56
C GLU A 13 -24.39 -7.36 -7.74
N PRO A 14 -23.63 -6.92 -6.74
CA PRO A 14 -24.02 -5.75 -5.95
C PRO A 14 -23.92 -4.49 -6.82
N GLU A 15 -24.89 -3.57 -6.66
CA GLU A 15 -24.78 -2.23 -7.23
C GLU A 15 -23.45 -1.58 -6.79
N PRO A 16 -22.65 -0.96 -7.70
CA PRO A 16 -21.33 -0.43 -7.39
C PRO A 16 -21.32 0.59 -6.24
N GLU A 17 -22.41 1.38 -6.11
CA GLU A 17 -22.54 2.34 -5.03
C GLU A 17 -22.72 1.65 -3.67
N ARG A 18 -23.56 0.61 -3.62
CA ARG A 18 -23.79 -0.19 -2.43
C ARG A 18 -22.51 -0.92 -2.01
N PHE A 19 -21.76 -1.46 -2.97
CA PHE A 19 -20.47 -2.11 -2.73
C PHE A 19 -19.50 -1.13 -2.07
N ARG A 20 -19.30 0.07 -2.64
CA ARG A 20 -18.43 1.10 -2.06
C ARG A 20 -18.91 1.54 -0.67
N GLN A 21 -20.19 1.68 -0.47
CA GLN A 21 -20.77 2.06 0.82
C GLN A 21 -20.42 1.02 1.90
N VAL A 22 -20.62 -0.25 1.61
CA VAL A 22 -20.36 -1.33 2.58
C VAL A 22 -18.87 -1.46 2.85
N LEU A 23 -18.04 -1.59 1.81
CA LEU A 23 -16.60 -1.80 1.98
C LEU A 23 -15.86 -0.54 2.44
N GLY A 24 -16.44 0.65 2.25
CA GLY A 24 -15.91 1.89 2.83
C GLY A 24 -15.90 1.91 4.35
N HIS A 25 -16.59 0.97 5.03
CA HIS A 25 -16.50 0.80 6.48
C HIS A 25 -15.25 0.04 6.93
N PHE A 26 -14.52 -0.56 6.02
CA PHE A 26 -13.21 -1.13 6.31
C PHE A 26 -12.16 -0.02 6.26
N CYS A 27 -11.63 0.35 7.43
CA CYS A 27 -10.58 1.36 7.55
C CYS A 27 -9.25 0.80 7.03
N THR A 28 -8.56 1.57 6.19
CA THR A 28 -7.24 1.19 5.66
C THR A 28 -6.20 2.23 6.01
N GLY A 29 -4.93 1.82 6.05
CA GLY A 29 -3.81 2.75 5.93
C GLY A 29 -3.73 3.34 4.52
N VAL A 30 -2.91 4.37 4.35
CA VAL A 30 -2.64 4.99 3.05
C VAL A 30 -1.14 4.96 2.79
N THR A 31 -0.80 4.40 1.62
CA THR A 31 0.57 4.42 1.10
C THR A 31 0.64 5.18 -0.21
N VAL A 32 1.84 5.60 -0.60
CA VAL A 32 2.13 6.00 -1.98
C VAL A 32 3.12 4.99 -2.56
N ILE A 33 2.71 4.31 -3.62
CA ILE A 33 3.58 3.42 -4.37
C ILE A 33 4.32 4.25 -5.41
N THR A 34 5.64 4.20 -5.40
CA THR A 34 6.51 4.99 -6.27
C THR A 34 7.47 4.12 -7.06
N THR A 35 7.86 4.58 -8.23
CA THR A 35 8.93 4.00 -9.06
C THR A 35 9.64 5.11 -9.82
N VAL A 36 10.72 4.78 -10.49
CA VAL A 36 11.45 5.64 -11.42
C VAL A 36 11.74 4.87 -12.70
N ASP A 37 11.58 5.52 -13.84
CA ASP A 37 11.97 5.05 -15.16
C ASP A 37 12.65 6.17 -15.95
N GLU A 38 12.90 5.97 -17.25
CA GLU A 38 13.53 6.97 -18.12
C GLU A 38 12.75 8.29 -18.23
N ALA A 39 11.43 8.26 -18.03
CA ALA A 39 10.57 9.44 -17.99
C ALA A 39 10.57 10.15 -16.64
N GLY A 40 11.36 9.66 -15.65
CA GLY A 40 11.46 10.23 -14.31
C GLY A 40 10.60 9.49 -13.27
N PRO A 41 10.35 10.12 -12.11
CA PRO A 41 9.59 9.49 -11.04
C PRO A 41 8.12 9.33 -11.41
N ALA A 42 7.49 8.30 -10.87
CA ALA A 42 6.06 8.04 -10.99
C ALA A 42 5.51 7.47 -9.67
N GLY A 43 4.22 7.70 -9.40
CA GLY A 43 3.61 7.17 -8.20
C GLY A 43 2.09 7.33 -8.18
N PHE A 44 1.44 6.62 -7.28
CA PHE A 44 0.02 6.73 -6.99
C PHE A 44 -0.30 6.39 -5.54
N ALA A 45 -1.36 7.01 -4.99
CA ALA A 45 -1.86 6.68 -3.66
C ALA A 45 -2.59 5.33 -3.66
N CYS A 46 -2.30 4.50 -2.67
CA CYS A 46 -2.79 3.14 -2.59
C CYS A 46 -3.33 2.83 -1.19
N GLN A 47 -4.52 2.22 -1.12
CA GLN A 47 -5.15 1.74 0.11
C GLN A 47 -5.07 0.21 0.25
N SER A 48 -4.85 -0.48 -0.85
CA SER A 48 -4.83 -1.95 -0.92
C SER A 48 -3.47 -2.56 -0.59
N PHE A 49 -2.59 -1.81 0.05
CA PHE A 49 -1.27 -2.29 0.46
C PHE A 49 -1.38 -3.13 1.74
N ALA A 50 -0.73 -4.29 1.74
CA ALA A 50 -0.63 -5.16 2.91
C ALA A 50 0.69 -5.94 2.95
N ALA A 51 1.14 -6.29 4.16
CA ALA A 51 2.14 -7.34 4.35
C ALA A 51 1.50 -8.70 4.04
N LEU A 52 2.21 -9.56 3.32
CA LEU A 52 1.67 -10.84 2.85
C LEU A 52 2.40 -12.05 3.45
N SER A 53 3.72 -12.00 3.57
CA SER A 53 4.53 -13.12 4.02
C SER A 53 5.81 -12.62 4.68
N LEU A 54 6.30 -13.37 5.67
CA LEU A 54 7.60 -13.13 6.30
C LEU A 54 8.72 -13.95 5.67
N ASP A 55 8.39 -15.14 5.16
CA ASP A 55 9.37 -16.03 4.53
C ASP A 55 8.75 -16.70 3.29
N PRO A 56 9.12 -16.26 2.08
CA PRO A 56 9.90 -15.06 1.81
C PRO A 56 9.16 -13.77 2.19
N PRO A 57 9.87 -12.64 2.43
CA PRO A 57 9.24 -11.38 2.79
C PRO A 57 8.49 -10.79 1.58
N LEU A 58 7.16 -10.81 1.65
CA LEU A 58 6.29 -10.33 0.56
C LEU A 58 5.31 -9.27 1.06
N VAL A 59 5.02 -8.36 0.16
CA VAL A 59 3.91 -7.38 0.28
C VAL A 59 3.00 -7.50 -0.93
N LEU A 60 1.78 -6.97 -0.83
CA LEU A 60 0.87 -6.85 -1.96
C LEU A 60 0.26 -5.46 -2.07
N PHE A 61 -0.16 -5.11 -3.28
CA PHE A 61 -1.03 -3.96 -3.56
C PHE A 61 -1.85 -4.22 -4.83
N CYS A 62 -2.96 -3.49 -4.98
CA CYS A 62 -3.89 -3.71 -6.10
C CYS A 62 -4.07 -2.43 -6.94
N PRO A 63 -3.30 -2.23 -8.02
CA PRO A 63 -3.52 -1.11 -8.94
C PRO A 63 -4.70 -1.39 -9.87
N SER A 64 -5.47 -0.34 -10.20
CA SER A 64 -6.50 -0.43 -11.24
C SER A 64 -5.88 -0.73 -12.61
N ARG A 65 -6.60 -1.49 -13.45
CA ARG A 65 -6.23 -1.71 -14.87
C ARG A 65 -6.18 -0.42 -15.68
N SER A 66 -6.92 0.61 -15.27
CA SER A 66 -6.90 1.95 -15.86
C SER A 66 -5.79 2.86 -15.34
N SER A 67 -4.93 2.38 -14.42
CA SER A 67 -3.85 3.19 -13.84
C SER A 67 -2.79 3.53 -14.89
N GLY A 68 -2.53 4.82 -15.12
CA GLY A 68 -1.41 5.28 -15.94
C GLY A 68 -0.03 5.06 -15.32
N THR A 69 0.04 4.84 -14.01
CA THR A 69 1.30 4.61 -13.28
C THR A 69 1.68 3.12 -13.25
N TRP A 70 0.70 2.22 -13.20
CA TRP A 70 0.97 0.79 -13.11
C TRP A 70 1.86 0.25 -14.24
N PRO A 71 1.64 0.57 -15.53
CA PRO A 71 2.51 0.10 -16.61
C PRO A 71 3.98 0.52 -16.41
N ARG A 72 4.23 1.69 -15.83
CA ARG A 72 5.57 2.17 -15.53
C ARG A 72 6.23 1.36 -14.43
N ILE A 73 5.49 1.04 -13.35
CA ILE A 73 5.97 0.16 -12.26
C ILE A 73 6.26 -1.25 -12.80
N ALA A 74 5.37 -1.79 -13.62
CA ALA A 74 5.53 -3.11 -14.22
C ALA A 74 6.77 -3.19 -15.12
N ALA A 75 7.02 -2.15 -15.92
CA ALA A 75 8.20 -2.06 -16.80
C ALA A 75 9.50 -1.88 -16.00
N ALA A 76 9.48 -1.06 -14.93
CA ALA A 76 10.63 -0.85 -14.05
C ALA A 76 10.97 -2.11 -13.22
N GLY A 77 9.97 -2.96 -12.94
CA GLY A 77 10.12 -4.19 -12.16
C GLY A 77 10.38 -3.97 -10.67
N HIS A 78 10.35 -2.72 -10.18
CA HIS A 78 10.59 -2.36 -8.79
C HIS A 78 9.72 -1.19 -8.35
N PHE A 79 9.53 -1.07 -7.04
CA PHE A 79 8.76 0.02 -6.44
C PHE A 79 9.19 0.29 -4.99
N CYS A 80 8.78 1.45 -4.47
CA CYS A 80 8.83 1.77 -3.05
C CYS A 80 7.42 2.04 -2.55
N ALA A 81 7.01 1.39 -1.44
CA ALA A 81 5.77 1.66 -0.73
C ALA A 81 6.04 2.61 0.44
N ASN A 82 5.58 3.83 0.35
CA ASN A 82 5.76 4.89 1.33
C ASN A 82 4.55 4.97 2.25
N VAL A 83 4.69 4.69 3.54
CA VAL A 83 3.60 4.73 4.53
C VAL A 83 3.42 6.16 5.02
N LEU A 84 2.28 6.77 4.72
CA LEU A 84 2.04 8.18 5.00
C LEU A 84 1.70 8.46 6.47
N THR A 85 2.15 9.63 6.96
CA THR A 85 1.70 10.21 8.24
C THR A 85 0.35 10.89 8.09
N GLY A 86 -0.37 11.09 9.20
CA GLY A 86 -1.66 11.79 9.23
C GLY A 86 -1.60 13.21 8.67
N GLU A 87 -0.44 13.87 8.76
CA GLU A 87 -0.21 15.21 8.22
C GLU A 87 -0.03 15.25 6.70
N GLN A 88 0.14 14.06 6.05
CA GLN A 88 0.38 13.94 4.61
C GLN A 88 -0.88 13.69 3.77
N SER A 89 -2.07 14.09 4.27
CA SER A 89 -3.32 13.93 3.52
C SER A 89 -3.31 14.65 2.16
N ASP A 90 -2.64 15.80 2.06
CA ASP A 90 -2.52 16.52 0.79
C ASP A 90 -1.61 15.78 -0.19
N LEU A 91 -0.55 15.16 0.29
CA LEU A 91 0.29 14.29 -0.51
C LEU A 91 -0.50 13.10 -1.06
N ALA A 92 -1.34 12.47 -0.23
CA ALA A 92 -2.25 11.41 -0.67
C ALA A 92 -3.22 11.90 -1.76
N ARG A 93 -3.74 13.13 -1.69
CA ARG A 93 -4.60 13.71 -2.72
C ARG A 93 -3.84 13.95 -4.04
N ILE A 94 -2.62 14.48 -3.97
CA ILE A 94 -1.77 14.68 -5.14
C ILE A 94 -1.54 13.34 -5.86
N PHE A 95 -1.11 12.32 -5.15
CA PHE A 95 -0.85 11.00 -5.75
C PHE A 95 -2.12 10.23 -6.11
N GLY A 96 -3.27 10.55 -5.52
CA GLY A 96 -4.59 10.03 -5.90
C GLY A 96 -5.22 10.70 -7.12
N SER A 97 -4.70 11.82 -7.57
CA SER A 97 -5.24 12.58 -8.72
C SER A 97 -4.74 12.03 -10.07
N SER A 98 -5.40 12.49 -11.15
CA SER A 98 -5.01 12.19 -12.54
C SER A 98 -4.16 13.32 -13.12
N GLY A 99 -3.09 13.75 -12.49
CA GLY A 99 -2.22 14.83 -12.98
C GLY A 99 -0.94 14.30 -13.62
N PRO A 100 -0.34 15.04 -14.60
CA PRO A 100 0.89 14.60 -15.25
C PRO A 100 2.13 14.71 -14.38
N ASP A 101 2.20 15.66 -13.46
CA ASP A 101 3.37 15.93 -12.62
C ASP A 101 3.00 15.90 -11.13
N LYS A 102 2.89 14.70 -10.60
CA LYS A 102 2.60 14.49 -9.18
C LYS A 102 3.79 14.73 -8.26
N PHE A 103 5.00 14.85 -8.83
CA PHE A 103 6.22 15.07 -8.08
C PHE A 103 6.62 16.56 -8.00
N ALA A 104 5.91 17.46 -8.70
CA ALA A 104 6.18 18.89 -8.60
C ALA A 104 6.08 19.38 -7.15
N GLY A 105 7.18 19.90 -6.62
CA GLY A 105 7.28 20.37 -5.25
C GLY A 105 7.31 19.28 -4.16
N VAL A 106 7.28 18.01 -4.53
CA VAL A 106 7.42 16.88 -3.58
C VAL A 106 8.90 16.58 -3.36
N ARG A 107 9.32 16.59 -2.11
CA ARG A 107 10.69 16.20 -1.75
C ARG A 107 10.76 14.68 -1.55
N TRP A 108 11.83 14.11 -2.06
CA TRP A 108 12.10 12.67 -1.96
C TRP A 108 13.60 12.37 -2.13
N SER A 109 14.01 11.20 -1.73
CA SER A 109 15.36 10.64 -1.96
C SER A 109 15.24 9.28 -2.63
N PRO A 110 16.26 8.83 -3.40
CA PRO A 110 16.23 7.50 -4.02
C PRO A 110 16.44 6.40 -2.98
N SER A 111 15.69 5.30 -3.10
CA SER A 111 16.02 4.01 -2.47
C SER A 111 17.21 3.35 -3.19
N SER A 112 17.64 2.17 -2.75
CA SER A 112 18.69 1.40 -3.44
C SER A 112 18.34 1.05 -4.89
N SER A 113 17.07 0.88 -5.22
CA SER A 113 16.58 0.67 -6.59
C SER A 113 16.36 1.97 -7.38
N GLY A 114 16.56 3.14 -6.76
CA GLY A 114 16.26 4.44 -7.34
C GLY A 114 14.81 4.89 -7.18
N ALA A 115 13.90 4.02 -6.74
CA ALA A 115 12.50 4.39 -6.51
C ALA A 115 12.38 5.48 -5.43
N PRO A 116 11.52 6.49 -5.62
CA PRO A 116 11.39 7.61 -4.69
C PRO A 116 10.92 7.18 -3.29
N VAL A 117 11.69 7.54 -2.27
CA VAL A 117 11.32 7.56 -0.86
C VAL A 117 10.86 8.96 -0.52
N LEU A 118 9.60 9.14 -0.22
CA LEU A 118 9.01 10.45 0.05
C LEU A 118 9.42 10.96 1.43
N ASP A 119 9.75 12.24 1.52
CA ASP A 119 10.16 12.87 2.79
C ASP A 119 9.02 12.84 3.82
N GLY A 120 9.39 12.58 5.07
CA GLY A 120 8.46 12.70 6.22
C GLY A 120 7.48 11.53 6.36
N THR A 121 7.58 10.45 5.61
CA THR A 121 6.78 9.24 5.78
C THR A 121 7.13 8.51 7.10
N LEU A 122 6.19 7.73 7.64
CA LEU A 122 6.41 6.93 8.85
C LEU A 122 7.50 5.88 8.64
N THR A 123 7.45 5.24 7.52
CA THR A 123 8.41 4.23 7.08
C THR A 123 8.18 3.94 5.59
N TRP A 124 9.00 3.10 5.00
CA TRP A 124 8.86 2.68 3.62
C TRP A 124 9.44 1.27 3.41
N ALA A 125 9.00 0.62 2.35
CA ALA A 125 9.52 -0.67 1.92
C ALA A 125 9.83 -0.63 0.42
N GLY A 126 11.09 -0.91 0.05
CA GLY A 126 11.52 -1.15 -1.32
C GLY A 126 11.26 -2.61 -1.69
N ALA A 127 10.77 -2.85 -2.90
CA ALA A 127 10.46 -4.20 -3.36
C ALA A 127 10.62 -4.34 -4.88
N THR A 128 10.88 -5.57 -5.33
CA THR A 128 10.79 -5.97 -6.74
C THR A 128 9.43 -6.62 -7.01
N VAL A 129 8.90 -6.46 -8.23
CA VAL A 129 7.68 -7.13 -8.64
C VAL A 129 7.95 -8.64 -8.76
N GLU A 130 7.29 -9.44 -7.95
CA GLU A 130 7.46 -10.90 -7.90
C GLU A 130 6.44 -11.62 -8.79
N ALA A 131 5.16 -11.23 -8.69
CA ALA A 131 4.08 -11.81 -9.47
C ALA A 131 2.94 -10.79 -9.67
N VAL A 132 2.18 -10.98 -10.74
CA VAL A 132 1.02 -10.16 -11.08
C VAL A 132 -0.13 -11.08 -11.46
N HIS A 133 -1.28 -10.89 -10.83
CA HIS A 133 -2.49 -11.65 -11.11
C HIS A 133 -3.62 -10.70 -11.54
N GLU A 134 -4.37 -11.08 -12.56
CA GLU A 134 -5.58 -10.35 -12.95
C GLU A 134 -6.72 -10.61 -11.96
N ALA A 135 -7.37 -9.56 -11.50
CA ALA A 135 -8.45 -9.61 -10.52
C ALA A 135 -9.54 -8.57 -10.85
N GLY A 136 -10.46 -8.94 -11.73
CA GLY A 136 -11.53 -8.03 -12.16
C GLY A 136 -11.01 -6.78 -12.87
N ASP A 137 -11.32 -5.60 -12.36
CA ASP A 137 -10.86 -4.30 -12.87
C ASP A 137 -9.52 -3.83 -12.26
N HIS A 138 -8.88 -4.69 -11.46
CA HIS A 138 -7.58 -4.48 -10.83
C HIS A 138 -6.61 -5.60 -11.15
N TYR A 139 -5.35 -5.41 -10.78
CA TYR A 139 -4.35 -6.45 -10.62
C TYR A 139 -4.10 -6.68 -9.12
N VAL A 140 -3.67 -7.88 -8.75
CA VAL A 140 -3.00 -8.16 -7.46
C VAL A 140 -1.53 -8.31 -7.76
N VAL A 141 -0.73 -7.38 -7.25
CA VAL A 141 0.72 -7.34 -7.45
C VAL A 141 1.39 -7.83 -6.18
N LEU A 142 2.21 -8.86 -6.29
CA LEU A 142 3.06 -9.33 -5.21
C LEU A 142 4.44 -8.72 -5.37
N GLY A 143 4.98 -8.15 -4.30
CA GLY A 143 6.31 -7.57 -4.26
C GLY A 143 7.19 -8.30 -3.26
N ARG A 144 8.39 -8.70 -3.70
CA ARG A 144 9.44 -9.21 -2.81
C ARG A 144 10.17 -8.03 -2.19
N VAL A 145 10.09 -7.92 -0.87
CA VAL A 145 10.77 -6.86 -0.13
C VAL A 145 12.28 -7.04 -0.23
N THR A 146 12.96 -5.97 -0.62
CA THR A 146 14.43 -5.93 -0.79
C THR A 146 15.09 -4.93 0.15
N GLU A 147 14.33 -3.97 0.68
CA GLU A 147 14.84 -2.90 1.53
C GLU A 147 13.73 -2.39 2.45
N LEU A 148 14.08 -2.03 3.68
CA LEU A 148 13.15 -1.45 4.66
C LEU A 148 13.73 -0.15 5.19
N GLY A 149 12.89 0.87 5.30
CA GLY A 149 13.24 2.14 5.92
C GLY A 149 13.15 2.10 7.44
N GLU A 150 13.75 3.12 8.06
CA GLU A 150 13.60 3.35 9.49
C GLU A 150 12.15 3.71 9.83
N CYS A 151 11.68 3.26 11.00
CA CYS A 151 10.38 3.65 11.54
C CYS A 151 10.51 4.99 12.25
N ARG A 152 9.64 5.95 11.92
CA ARG A 152 9.54 7.25 12.58
C ARG A 152 8.34 7.29 13.52
N ALA A 153 8.47 8.01 14.62
CA ALA A 153 7.33 8.31 15.48
C ALA A 153 6.30 9.16 14.72
N GLY A 154 5.03 8.86 14.92
CA GLY A 154 3.93 9.56 14.25
C GLY A 154 2.66 8.73 14.20
N ARG A 155 1.60 9.33 13.70
CA ARG A 155 0.30 8.66 13.51
C ARG A 155 0.10 8.36 12.03
N PRO A 156 -0.40 7.16 11.64
CA PRO A 156 -0.62 6.82 10.25
C PRO A 156 -1.78 7.62 9.66
N LEU A 157 -1.67 7.92 8.37
CA LEU A 157 -2.81 8.39 7.58
C LEU A 157 -3.76 7.20 7.34
N LEU A 158 -5.01 7.41 7.72
CA LEU A 158 -6.09 6.45 7.53
C LEU A 158 -7.05 6.95 6.44
N PHE A 159 -7.72 5.99 5.79
CA PHE A 159 -8.86 6.27 4.92
C PHE A 159 -10.07 5.48 5.38
N TYR A 160 -11.15 6.21 5.68
CA TYR A 160 -12.39 5.64 6.19
C TYR A 160 -13.60 6.37 5.61
N ARG A 161 -14.52 5.65 4.99
CA ARG A 161 -15.77 6.17 4.42
C ARG A 161 -15.59 7.40 3.52
N GLY A 162 -14.56 7.37 2.66
CA GLY A 162 -14.27 8.44 1.71
C GLY A 162 -13.53 9.64 2.30
N ARG A 163 -13.00 9.55 3.52
CA ARG A 163 -12.31 10.64 4.21
C ARG A 163 -10.94 10.17 4.71
N PHE A 164 -9.99 11.09 4.70
CA PHE A 164 -8.74 10.91 5.42
C PHE A 164 -8.94 11.22 6.90
N ASP A 165 -8.29 10.43 7.74
CA ASP A 165 -8.27 10.54 9.19
C ASP A 165 -6.91 10.07 9.73
N MET A 166 -6.73 10.07 11.03
CA MET A 166 -5.57 9.51 11.70
C MET A 166 -5.99 8.89 13.03
N THR A 167 -5.16 8.03 13.59
CA THR A 167 -5.41 7.47 14.92
C THR A 167 -5.48 8.57 15.97
N ALA A 168 -6.23 8.35 17.06
CA ALA A 168 -6.19 9.24 18.23
C ALA A 168 -4.74 9.38 18.75
N ALA A 169 -4.43 10.52 19.35
CA ALA A 169 -3.17 10.66 20.05
C ALA A 169 -3.16 9.70 21.25
N HIS A 170 -2.25 8.75 21.24
CA HIS A 170 -1.95 7.98 22.46
C HIS A 170 -1.10 8.86 23.36
N SER A 171 -1.35 8.84 24.66
CA SER A 171 -0.44 9.46 25.64
C SER A 171 0.96 8.89 25.42
N ALA A 172 1.93 9.79 25.25
CA ALA A 172 3.25 9.49 24.69
C ALA A 172 4.17 8.64 25.57
N ASP A 173 3.68 7.96 26.60
CA ASP A 173 4.53 7.40 27.64
C ASP A 173 4.86 5.91 27.51
N SER A 174 4.40 5.25 26.47
CA SER A 174 4.92 3.94 26.10
C SER A 174 4.62 3.68 24.63
N PRO A 175 5.61 3.30 23.79
CA PRO A 175 5.27 2.55 22.61
C PRO A 175 4.47 1.35 23.12
N PRO A 176 3.28 1.07 22.56
CA PRO A 176 2.54 -0.10 23.01
C PRO A 176 3.48 -1.32 22.88
N GLU A 177 3.53 -2.16 23.92
CA GLU A 177 4.16 -3.48 23.88
C GLU A 177 3.55 -4.40 22.80
N VAL A 178 2.75 -3.82 21.93
CA VAL A 178 2.08 -4.45 20.77
C VAL A 178 3.09 -4.98 19.74
N VAL A 179 4.31 -4.50 19.76
CA VAL A 179 5.39 -5.11 18.99
C VAL A 179 5.54 -6.59 19.35
N ASP A 180 5.30 -6.96 20.61
CA ASP A 180 5.42 -8.34 21.05
C ASP A 180 4.20 -9.22 20.72
N THR A 181 3.02 -8.64 20.45
CA THR A 181 1.81 -9.46 20.20
C THR A 181 1.42 -9.62 18.75
N LEU A 182 1.73 -8.64 17.87
CA LEU A 182 1.37 -8.71 16.44
C LEU A 182 2.56 -8.99 15.52
N LEU A 183 3.78 -8.59 15.92
CA LEU A 183 4.99 -8.90 15.16
C LEU A 183 5.75 -10.11 15.74
N ALA A 184 5.56 -10.44 17.02
CA ALA A 184 5.95 -11.71 17.60
C ALA A 184 4.88 -12.78 17.33
N TRP A 185 4.41 -12.88 16.09
CA TRP A 185 3.53 -13.99 15.74
C TRP A 185 4.27 -15.29 16.03
N PRO A 186 3.76 -16.09 16.98
CA PRO A 186 4.29 -17.43 17.11
C PRO A 186 4.14 -18.08 15.75
N ARG A 187 5.15 -18.79 15.29
CA ARG A 187 5.20 -19.48 13.99
C ARG A 187 4.06 -20.49 13.77
N HIS A 188 3.00 -20.44 14.56
CA HIS A 188 1.88 -21.39 14.62
C HIS A 188 0.51 -20.75 14.86
N THR A 189 0.29 -19.47 14.60
CA THR A 189 -1.06 -18.89 14.66
C THR A 189 -1.60 -18.69 13.25
N ASP A 190 -2.82 -19.19 13.02
CA ASP A 190 -3.58 -19.09 11.76
C ASP A 190 -4.02 -17.65 11.41
N TRP A 191 -3.22 -16.65 11.77
CA TRP A 191 -3.42 -15.28 11.33
C TRP A 191 -2.54 -14.98 10.12
N ILE A 192 -3.04 -15.29 9.04
CA ILE A 192 -3.13 -14.91 7.62
C ILE A 192 -3.62 -16.11 6.86
#